data_34174b783611a227640897ec044fd0b5
#
_entry.id   34174b783611a227640897ec044fd0b5
#
_cell.length_a   1.000
_cell.length_b   1.000
_cell.length_c   1.000
_cell.angle_alpha   90.00
_cell.angle_beta   90.00
_cell.angle_gamma   90.00
#
_symmetry.space_group_name_H-M   'P 1'
#
loop_
_entity.id
_entity.type
_entity.pdbx_description
1 polymer ?
#
loop_
_entity_poly.entity_id
_entity_poly.type
_entity_poly.pdbx_seq_one_letter_code
_entity_poly.pdbx_strand_id
1 'polypeptide(L)'
;MSEVKKIATRVSYGNALVELAKEHDDVYVLDADLAAATQTAIFKKEFPDRHIDCGIAECNMMGIAAGLAATGKVPFASSFAMFAAGRAFEQVRNSIGYPHLNVKIGATHAGISVGEDGATHQCNEDIALMRAIPGMVVINPSDDIEARAAVKAAYEHEGPVYMRFGRLATPIINDNAEYKFEIGKGVTLREGTDVAIIATGLCVAESLAAAEKLAADGVNAKVINIHTIKPLDEELVVAAAKECGRVVTVEEHSVIGGLGAAVCETLSRKAPTPVKTIGIQDCFGESGPAVALLKKYGLDADGIYASVKDFYKYLK
;
A
#
# COMPACT_ATOMS: atom_id res chain seq x y z
N MET A 1 13.93 7.81 25.96
CA MET A 1 13.02 7.89 24.82
C MET A 1 12.09 6.69 24.92
N SER A 2 10.77 6.90 24.97
CA SER A 2 9.79 5.79 24.90
C SER A 2 10.01 5.04 23.60
N GLU A 3 10.03 3.71 23.67
CA GLU A 3 10.14 2.85 22.49
C GLU A 3 8.96 3.14 21.56
N VAL A 4 9.24 3.50 20.31
CA VAL A 4 8.18 3.80 19.32
C VAL A 4 7.45 2.50 19.01
N LYS A 5 6.16 2.45 19.31
CA LYS A 5 5.32 1.28 19.04
C LYS A 5 5.29 1.01 17.53
N LYS A 6 5.61 -0.22 17.13
CA LYS A 6 5.59 -0.67 15.73
C LYS A 6 4.63 -1.85 15.58
N ILE A 7 3.80 -1.82 14.54
CA ILE A 7 2.84 -2.88 14.21
C ILE A 7 2.91 -3.15 12.71
N ALA A 8 2.93 -4.43 12.32
CA ALA A 8 2.84 -4.81 10.91
C ALA A 8 1.41 -4.60 10.41
N THR A 9 1.24 -3.95 9.28
CA THR A 9 -0.10 -3.61 8.75
C THR A 9 -0.96 -4.85 8.45
N ARG A 10 -0.36 -6.03 8.18
CA ARG A 10 -1.09 -7.30 8.09
C ARG A 10 -1.74 -7.73 9.42
N VAL A 11 -1.12 -7.38 10.57
CA VAL A 11 -1.70 -7.66 11.89
C VAL A 11 -2.88 -6.73 12.15
N SER A 12 -2.75 -5.48 11.75
CA SER A 12 -3.82 -4.48 11.80
C SER A 12 -5.02 -4.92 10.95
N TYR A 13 -4.75 -5.47 9.75
CA TYR A 13 -5.75 -6.04 8.85
C TYR A 13 -6.53 -7.18 9.52
N GLY A 14 -5.84 -8.19 10.07
CA GLY A 14 -6.49 -9.32 10.75
C GLY A 14 -7.38 -8.90 11.92
N ASN A 15 -6.93 -7.93 12.73
CA ASN A 15 -7.72 -7.37 13.83
C ASN A 15 -8.92 -6.55 13.32
N ALA A 16 -8.73 -5.72 12.31
CA ALA A 16 -9.80 -4.91 11.74
C ALA A 16 -10.92 -5.76 11.12
N LEU A 17 -10.60 -6.91 10.52
CA LEU A 17 -11.60 -7.87 10.04
C LEU A 17 -12.49 -8.39 11.16
N VAL A 18 -11.94 -8.67 12.33
CA VAL A 18 -12.71 -9.10 13.51
C VAL A 18 -13.60 -7.99 14.01
N GLU A 19 -13.08 -6.77 14.11
CA GLU A 19 -13.85 -5.59 14.53
C GLU A 19 -15.03 -5.36 13.58
N LEU A 20 -14.79 -5.41 12.29
CA LEU A 20 -15.80 -5.24 11.25
C LEU A 20 -16.89 -6.33 11.31
N ALA A 21 -16.50 -7.60 11.48
CA ALA A 21 -17.44 -8.72 11.50
C ALA A 21 -18.31 -8.82 12.76
N LYS A 22 -17.96 -8.09 13.84
CA LYS A 22 -18.84 -7.94 15.02
C LYS A 22 -20.04 -7.05 14.72
N GLU A 23 -19.88 -6.12 13.78
CA GLU A 23 -20.92 -5.16 13.41
C GLU A 23 -21.70 -5.61 12.16
N HIS A 24 -21.09 -6.49 11.33
CA HIS A 24 -21.61 -6.87 10.01
C HIS A 24 -21.57 -8.40 9.82
N ASP A 25 -22.71 -9.00 9.51
CA ASP A 25 -22.88 -10.46 9.35
C ASP A 25 -22.68 -10.93 7.89
N ASP A 26 -22.55 -10.02 6.97
CA ASP A 26 -22.30 -10.25 5.54
C ASP A 26 -20.80 -10.34 5.20
N VAL A 27 -19.91 -10.07 6.16
CA VAL A 27 -18.45 -10.17 6.00
C VAL A 27 -18.01 -11.62 6.06
N TYR A 28 -17.35 -12.07 4.99
CA TYR A 28 -16.69 -13.37 4.86
C TYR A 28 -15.21 -13.19 4.58
N VAL A 29 -14.37 -14.05 5.15
CA VAL A 29 -12.92 -14.01 4.92
C VAL A 29 -12.48 -15.30 4.26
N LEU A 30 -11.74 -15.17 3.16
CA LEU A 30 -11.18 -16.30 2.43
C LEU A 30 -9.66 -16.28 2.51
N ASP A 31 -9.07 -17.46 2.51
CA ASP A 31 -7.62 -17.66 2.55
C ASP A 31 -7.22 -18.81 1.62
N ALA A 32 -5.96 -18.83 1.21
CA ALA A 32 -5.36 -19.87 0.39
C ALA A 32 -4.25 -20.61 1.15
N ASP A 33 -4.62 -21.25 2.28
CA ASP A 33 -3.70 -21.98 3.18
C ASP A 33 -2.58 -21.11 3.80
N LEU A 34 -2.84 -19.80 3.94
CA LEU A 34 -1.90 -18.82 4.48
C LEU A 34 -2.44 -18.03 5.68
N ALA A 35 -3.50 -18.51 6.33
CA ALA A 35 -4.23 -17.79 7.37
C ALA A 35 -3.32 -17.26 8.51
N ALA A 36 -2.31 -18.04 8.92
CA ALA A 36 -1.35 -17.63 9.94
C ALA A 36 -0.46 -16.48 9.45
N ALA A 37 -0.02 -16.51 8.20
CA ALA A 37 0.86 -15.50 7.61
C ALA A 37 0.10 -14.21 7.27
N THR A 38 -1.09 -14.30 6.69
CA THR A 38 -1.96 -13.17 6.36
C THR A 38 -2.62 -12.54 7.58
N GLN A 39 -2.58 -13.24 8.72
CA GLN A 39 -3.27 -12.91 9.98
C GLN A 39 -4.80 -13.08 9.94
N THR A 40 -5.35 -13.68 8.90
CA THR A 40 -6.78 -14.06 8.85
C THR A 40 -7.13 -15.17 9.84
N ALA A 41 -6.12 -15.88 10.39
CA ALA A 41 -6.29 -16.79 11.52
C ALA A 41 -6.92 -16.13 12.75
N ILE A 42 -6.74 -14.82 12.95
CA ILE A 42 -7.38 -14.04 14.01
C ILE A 42 -8.90 -14.05 13.78
N PHE A 43 -9.34 -13.81 12.56
CA PHE A 43 -10.74 -13.87 12.17
C PHE A 43 -11.30 -15.30 12.26
N LYS A 44 -10.58 -16.30 11.73
CA LYS A 44 -10.97 -17.72 11.77
C LYS A 44 -11.27 -18.20 13.18
N LYS A 45 -10.52 -17.72 14.18
CA LYS A 45 -10.72 -18.09 15.60
C LYS A 45 -12.05 -17.58 16.16
N GLU A 46 -12.46 -16.35 15.80
CA GLU A 46 -13.66 -15.69 16.32
C GLU A 46 -14.91 -16.03 15.50
N PHE A 47 -14.75 -16.21 14.19
CA PHE A 47 -15.83 -16.44 13.22
C PHE A 47 -15.53 -17.61 12.28
N PRO A 48 -15.40 -18.86 12.80
CA PRO A 48 -15.00 -20.02 11.99
C PRO A 48 -16.00 -20.33 10.85
N ASP A 49 -17.31 -20.08 11.04
CA ASP A 49 -18.34 -20.34 10.04
C ASP A 49 -18.37 -19.31 8.89
N ARG A 50 -17.63 -18.21 9.02
CA ARG A 50 -17.48 -17.17 8.00
C ARG A 50 -16.06 -17.09 7.44
N HIS A 51 -15.19 -18.05 7.81
CA HIS A 51 -13.86 -18.21 7.26
C HIS A 51 -13.80 -19.41 6.33
N ILE A 52 -13.30 -19.21 5.11
CA ILE A 52 -13.19 -20.24 4.08
C ILE A 52 -11.73 -20.41 3.69
N ASP A 53 -11.15 -21.54 3.99
CA ASP A 53 -9.83 -21.92 3.50
C ASP A 53 -10.01 -22.67 2.16
N CYS A 54 -9.49 -22.08 1.09
CA CYS A 54 -9.61 -22.62 -0.27
C CYS A 54 -8.46 -23.57 -0.64
N GLY A 55 -7.54 -23.85 0.30
CA GLY A 55 -6.28 -24.51 0.01
C GLY A 55 -5.33 -23.64 -0.84
N ILE A 56 -4.23 -24.23 -1.31
CA ILE A 56 -3.25 -23.51 -2.16
C ILE A 56 -3.80 -23.35 -3.58
N ALA A 57 -4.83 -22.52 -3.73
CA ALA A 57 -5.61 -22.36 -4.95
C ALA A 57 -6.17 -20.93 -5.11
N GLU A 58 -5.30 -19.95 -5.27
CA GLU A 58 -5.63 -18.52 -5.28
C GLU A 58 -6.62 -18.15 -6.40
N CYS A 59 -6.48 -18.76 -7.57
CA CYS A 59 -7.44 -18.55 -8.68
C CYS A 59 -8.86 -19.02 -8.29
N ASN A 60 -8.96 -20.17 -7.62
CA ASN A 60 -10.24 -20.69 -7.11
C ASN A 60 -10.79 -19.79 -6.00
N MET A 61 -9.93 -19.33 -5.08
CA MET A 61 -10.31 -18.40 -4.01
C MET A 61 -10.93 -17.11 -4.58
N MET A 62 -10.35 -16.52 -5.60
CA MET A 62 -10.91 -15.32 -6.25
C MET A 62 -12.25 -15.62 -6.94
N GLY A 63 -12.41 -16.82 -7.53
CA GLY A 63 -13.69 -17.27 -8.10
C GLY A 63 -14.78 -17.46 -7.04
N ILE A 64 -14.44 -18.06 -5.89
CA ILE A 64 -15.36 -18.22 -4.75
C ILE A 64 -15.74 -16.85 -4.18
N ALA A 65 -14.78 -15.95 -4.00
CA ALA A 65 -15.03 -14.58 -3.54
C ALA A 65 -15.98 -13.82 -4.50
N ALA A 66 -15.78 -13.94 -5.81
CA ALA A 66 -16.69 -13.38 -6.81
C ALA A 66 -18.10 -13.95 -6.68
N GLY A 67 -18.24 -15.27 -6.48
CA GLY A 67 -19.53 -15.94 -6.26
C GLY A 67 -20.23 -15.45 -4.99
N LEU A 68 -19.52 -15.30 -3.88
CA LEU A 68 -20.07 -14.75 -2.63
C LEU A 68 -20.55 -13.31 -2.82
N ALA A 69 -19.75 -12.47 -3.48
CA ALA A 69 -20.13 -11.09 -3.75
C ALA A 69 -21.38 -11.00 -4.63
N ALA A 70 -21.53 -11.89 -5.63
CA ALA A 70 -22.72 -11.95 -6.47
C ALA A 70 -23.99 -12.36 -5.68
N THR A 71 -23.86 -12.96 -4.49
CA THR A 71 -24.97 -13.25 -3.58
C THR A 71 -25.24 -12.17 -2.54
N GLY A 72 -24.55 -11.00 -2.63
CA GLY A 72 -24.71 -9.87 -1.71
C GLY A 72 -23.88 -9.97 -0.44
N LYS A 73 -22.87 -10.86 -0.39
CA LYS A 73 -21.88 -10.89 0.70
C LYS A 73 -20.70 -9.97 0.39
N VAL A 74 -19.95 -9.60 1.42
CA VAL A 74 -18.73 -8.80 1.30
C VAL A 74 -17.52 -9.67 1.64
N PRO A 75 -16.96 -10.40 0.67
CA PRO A 75 -15.81 -11.25 0.88
C PRO A 75 -14.50 -10.47 0.90
N PHE A 76 -13.63 -10.79 1.88
CA PHE A 76 -12.24 -10.40 1.97
C PHE A 76 -11.36 -11.59 1.58
N ALA A 77 -10.82 -11.58 0.36
CA ALA A 77 -9.96 -12.64 -0.16
C ALA A 77 -8.49 -12.32 0.13
N SER A 78 -7.81 -13.18 0.90
CA SER A 78 -6.50 -12.90 1.48
C SER A 78 -5.46 -13.92 1.05
N SER A 79 -4.33 -13.43 0.54
CA SER A 79 -3.13 -14.21 0.22
C SER A 79 -1.91 -13.27 0.20
N PHE A 80 -0.72 -13.81 -0.13
CA PHE A 80 0.41 -12.93 -0.44
C PHE A 80 0.15 -12.14 -1.72
N ALA A 81 0.68 -10.92 -1.78
CA ALA A 81 0.48 -10.02 -2.92
C ALA A 81 0.89 -10.68 -4.26
N MET A 82 2.02 -11.42 -4.26
CA MET A 82 2.47 -12.13 -5.45
C MET A 82 1.44 -13.14 -5.97
N PHE A 83 0.72 -13.78 -5.08
CA PHE A 83 -0.24 -14.81 -5.46
C PHE A 83 -1.63 -14.22 -5.74
N ALA A 84 -2.04 -13.22 -4.96
CA ALA A 84 -3.32 -12.52 -5.20
C ALA A 84 -3.29 -11.69 -6.49
N ALA A 85 -2.23 -10.91 -6.71
CA ALA A 85 -2.11 -10.02 -7.86
C ALA A 85 -1.45 -10.69 -9.07
N GLY A 86 -0.44 -11.54 -8.86
CA GLY A 86 0.28 -12.20 -9.96
C GLY A 86 -0.44 -13.44 -10.46
N ARG A 87 -0.51 -14.50 -9.63
CA ARG A 87 -1.09 -15.79 -10.05
C ARG A 87 -2.57 -15.69 -10.41
N ALA A 88 -3.37 -14.99 -9.59
CA ALA A 88 -4.82 -14.88 -9.79
C ALA A 88 -5.26 -13.63 -10.59
N PHE A 89 -4.34 -12.97 -11.29
CA PHE A 89 -4.62 -11.70 -11.99
C PHE A 89 -5.83 -11.80 -12.94
N GLU A 90 -5.91 -12.87 -13.72
CA GLU A 90 -7.01 -13.07 -14.67
C GLU A 90 -8.37 -13.14 -13.95
N GLN A 91 -8.46 -13.90 -12.84
CA GLN A 91 -9.70 -14.01 -12.06
C GLN A 91 -10.05 -12.68 -11.39
N VAL A 92 -9.07 -11.97 -10.86
CA VAL A 92 -9.29 -10.62 -10.30
C VAL A 92 -9.83 -9.68 -11.38
N ARG A 93 -9.24 -9.70 -12.57
CA ARG A 93 -9.66 -8.85 -13.68
C ARG A 93 -11.04 -9.23 -14.21
N ASN A 94 -11.27 -10.50 -14.52
CA ASN A 94 -12.45 -10.95 -15.27
C ASN A 94 -13.62 -11.36 -14.39
N SER A 95 -13.35 -11.98 -13.23
CA SER A 95 -14.41 -12.44 -12.34
C SER A 95 -14.83 -11.41 -11.31
N ILE A 96 -13.94 -10.45 -10.98
CA ILE A 96 -14.17 -9.42 -9.95
C ILE A 96 -14.28 -8.03 -10.58
N GLY A 97 -13.23 -7.59 -11.30
CA GLY A 97 -13.15 -6.23 -11.83
C GLY A 97 -14.14 -5.95 -12.95
N TYR A 98 -14.24 -6.84 -13.95
CA TYR A 98 -15.13 -6.64 -15.11
C TYR A 98 -16.62 -6.55 -14.73
N PRO A 99 -17.17 -7.45 -13.88
CA PRO A 99 -18.55 -7.31 -13.40
C PRO A 99 -18.70 -6.33 -12.23
N HIS A 100 -17.61 -5.68 -11.79
CA HIS A 100 -17.56 -4.70 -10.70
C HIS A 100 -18.11 -5.24 -9.36
N LEU A 101 -17.74 -6.48 -9.02
CA LEU A 101 -18.23 -7.14 -7.81
C LEU A 101 -17.57 -6.58 -6.54
N ASN A 102 -18.34 -6.58 -5.46
CA ASN A 102 -17.95 -6.05 -4.16
C ASN A 102 -16.99 -6.97 -3.39
N VAL A 103 -15.83 -7.26 -3.97
CA VAL A 103 -14.77 -8.09 -3.38
C VAL A 103 -13.62 -7.22 -2.85
N LYS A 104 -13.16 -7.51 -1.64
CA LYS A 104 -12.01 -6.87 -1.00
C LYS A 104 -10.83 -7.83 -1.03
N ILE A 105 -9.74 -7.44 -1.67
CA ILE A 105 -8.54 -8.25 -1.77
C ILE A 105 -7.54 -7.76 -0.73
N GLY A 106 -7.29 -8.58 0.30
CA GLY A 106 -6.32 -8.31 1.37
C GLY A 106 -4.96 -8.95 1.03
N ALA A 107 -4.17 -8.24 0.24
CA ALA A 107 -2.87 -8.71 -0.24
C ALA A 107 -1.76 -8.40 0.76
N THR A 108 -1.23 -9.40 1.44
CA THR A 108 -0.15 -9.24 2.42
C THR A 108 1.22 -9.57 1.82
N HIS A 109 2.30 -9.31 2.56
CA HIS A 109 3.66 -9.65 2.14
C HIS A 109 4.04 -9.03 0.78
N ALA A 110 3.65 -7.78 0.55
CA ALA A 110 4.01 -7.05 -0.66
C ALA A 110 5.41 -6.44 -0.55
N GLY A 111 6.08 -6.26 -1.69
CA GLY A 111 7.39 -5.61 -1.78
C GLY A 111 8.56 -6.47 -1.35
N ILE A 112 9.75 -5.87 -1.26
CA ILE A 112 11.00 -6.56 -0.92
C ILE A 112 11.14 -6.87 0.57
N SER A 113 10.38 -6.20 1.44
CA SER A 113 10.38 -6.43 2.89
C SER A 113 9.74 -7.76 3.31
N VAL A 114 9.26 -8.55 2.36
CA VAL A 114 9.01 -9.99 2.57
C VAL A 114 10.26 -10.67 3.12
N GLY A 115 11.42 -10.29 2.64
CA GLY A 115 12.69 -10.67 3.24
C GLY A 115 13.25 -11.98 2.71
N GLU A 116 13.42 -12.95 3.60
CA GLU A 116 14.15 -14.20 3.36
C GLU A 116 13.52 -15.08 2.27
N ASP A 117 12.21 -15.01 2.06
CA ASP A 117 11.49 -15.77 1.04
C ASP A 117 11.94 -15.40 -0.39
N GLY A 118 12.51 -14.22 -0.57
CA GLY A 118 13.22 -13.81 -1.79
C GLY A 118 12.29 -13.45 -2.96
N ALA A 119 12.91 -13.31 -4.13
CA ALA A 119 12.31 -12.76 -5.34
C ALA A 119 11.01 -13.44 -5.80
N THR A 120 10.84 -14.74 -5.53
CA THR A 120 9.62 -15.48 -5.92
C THR A 120 8.37 -15.10 -5.11
N HIS A 121 8.54 -14.48 -3.94
CA HIS A 121 7.48 -14.07 -3.04
C HIS A 121 7.37 -12.54 -2.93
N GLN A 122 8.45 -11.83 -3.23
CA GLN A 122 8.51 -10.37 -3.24
C GLN A 122 7.73 -9.82 -4.44
N CYS A 123 6.53 -9.29 -4.19
CA CYS A 123 5.71 -8.68 -5.24
C CYS A 123 6.05 -7.20 -5.37
N ASN A 124 6.77 -6.83 -6.41
CA ASN A 124 7.16 -5.46 -6.71
C ASN A 124 6.34 -4.84 -7.86
N GLU A 125 5.31 -5.53 -8.36
CA GLU A 125 4.50 -5.17 -9.52
C GLU A 125 2.99 -5.16 -9.26
N ASP A 126 2.55 -5.49 -8.05
CA ASP A 126 1.13 -5.61 -7.69
C ASP A 126 0.32 -4.32 -7.87
N ILE A 127 0.89 -3.18 -7.49
CA ILE A 127 0.24 -1.88 -7.67
C ILE A 127 0.04 -1.60 -9.16
N ALA A 128 1.04 -1.86 -10.00
CA ALA A 128 0.95 -1.67 -11.44
C ALA A 128 -0.16 -2.52 -12.07
N LEU A 129 -0.22 -3.80 -11.70
CA LEU A 129 -1.23 -4.75 -12.17
C LEU A 129 -2.65 -4.31 -11.76
N MET A 130 -2.84 -3.96 -10.50
CA MET A 130 -4.16 -3.59 -9.96
C MET A 130 -4.61 -2.20 -10.46
N ARG A 131 -3.69 -1.26 -10.66
CA ARG A 131 -4.01 0.04 -11.27
C ARG A 131 -4.55 -0.10 -12.69
N ALA A 132 -4.10 -1.10 -13.44
CA ALA A 132 -4.55 -1.33 -14.82
C ALA A 132 -6.00 -1.83 -14.91
N ILE A 133 -6.60 -2.37 -13.84
CA ILE A 133 -7.98 -2.88 -13.85
C ILE A 133 -8.97 -1.72 -13.70
N PRO A 134 -9.91 -1.50 -14.67
CA PRO A 134 -10.92 -0.46 -14.54
C PRO A 134 -11.78 -0.61 -13.28
N GLY A 135 -12.06 0.49 -12.59
CA GLY A 135 -12.88 0.51 -11.37
C GLY A 135 -12.23 -0.06 -10.11
N MET A 136 -11.07 -0.72 -10.19
CA MET A 136 -10.34 -1.20 -9.02
C MET A 136 -9.82 -0.02 -8.19
N VAL A 137 -10.14 0.00 -6.89
CA VAL A 137 -9.50 0.89 -5.90
C VAL A 137 -8.22 0.24 -5.41
N VAL A 138 -7.12 1.00 -5.26
CA VAL A 138 -5.82 0.49 -4.80
C VAL A 138 -5.34 1.28 -3.59
N ILE A 139 -5.21 0.61 -2.45
CA ILE A 139 -4.85 1.19 -1.15
C ILE A 139 -3.58 0.54 -0.61
N ASN A 140 -2.64 1.35 -0.11
CA ASN A 140 -1.40 0.91 0.53
C ASN A 140 -1.17 1.71 1.83
N PRO A 141 -1.73 1.28 2.98
CA PRO A 141 -1.66 2.02 4.23
C PRO A 141 -0.25 2.02 4.83
N SER A 142 0.10 3.10 5.52
CA SER A 142 1.42 3.35 6.08
C SER A 142 1.63 2.78 7.49
N ASP A 143 0.56 2.67 8.30
CA ASP A 143 0.63 2.21 9.69
C ASP A 143 -0.62 1.46 10.17
N ASP A 144 -0.66 1.10 11.48
CA ASP A 144 -1.78 0.39 12.11
C ASP A 144 -3.10 1.16 12.01
N ILE A 145 -3.09 2.46 12.31
CA ILE A 145 -4.30 3.29 12.35
C ILE A 145 -4.90 3.39 10.94
N GLU A 146 -4.05 3.69 9.98
CA GLU A 146 -4.45 3.80 8.58
C GLU A 146 -4.92 2.46 8.00
N ALA A 147 -4.26 1.35 8.35
CA ALA A 147 -4.65 0.02 7.88
C ALA A 147 -6.05 -0.39 8.40
N ARG A 148 -6.37 -0.11 9.66
CA ARG A 148 -7.71 -0.36 10.23
C ARG A 148 -8.77 0.50 9.56
N ALA A 149 -8.49 1.79 9.39
CA ALA A 149 -9.39 2.72 8.71
C ALA A 149 -9.60 2.33 7.24
N ALA A 150 -8.57 1.86 6.55
CA ALA A 150 -8.64 1.36 5.18
C ALA A 150 -9.57 0.14 5.04
N VAL A 151 -9.51 -0.81 5.99
CA VAL A 151 -10.42 -1.99 6.00
C VAL A 151 -11.87 -1.56 6.13
N LYS A 152 -12.17 -0.63 7.04
CA LYS A 152 -13.51 -0.08 7.22
C LYS A 152 -13.99 0.66 5.96
N ALA A 153 -13.18 1.56 5.42
CA ALA A 153 -13.50 2.30 4.21
C ALA A 153 -13.65 1.39 2.99
N ALA A 154 -12.86 0.31 2.90
CA ALA A 154 -13.02 -0.68 1.86
C ALA A 154 -14.36 -1.42 1.97
N TYR A 155 -14.82 -1.75 3.17
CA TYR A 155 -16.14 -2.36 3.38
C TYR A 155 -17.27 -1.42 2.94
N GLU A 156 -17.19 -0.14 3.31
CA GLU A 156 -18.19 0.88 2.97
C GLU A 156 -18.22 1.24 1.47
N HIS A 157 -17.12 0.98 0.75
CA HIS A 157 -17.04 1.20 -0.69
C HIS A 157 -17.70 0.08 -1.48
N GLU A 158 -18.67 0.39 -2.34
CA GLU A 158 -19.27 -0.56 -3.28
C GLU A 158 -18.34 -0.79 -4.48
N GLY A 159 -17.89 -2.02 -4.68
CA GLY A 159 -17.01 -2.41 -5.78
C GLY A 159 -15.68 -3.01 -5.33
N PRO A 160 -14.78 -3.34 -6.27
CA PRO A 160 -13.54 -4.04 -5.99
C PRO A 160 -12.48 -3.14 -5.38
N VAL A 161 -11.86 -3.61 -4.28
CA VAL A 161 -10.78 -2.91 -3.58
C VAL A 161 -9.59 -3.85 -3.41
N TYR A 162 -8.41 -3.42 -3.80
CA TYR A 162 -7.13 -4.06 -3.51
C TYR A 162 -6.42 -3.31 -2.39
N MET A 163 -6.20 -3.97 -1.26
CA MET A 163 -5.48 -3.44 -0.11
C MET A 163 -4.14 -4.15 0.03
N ARG A 164 -3.07 -3.38 0.10
CA ARG A 164 -1.68 -3.86 0.14
C ARG A 164 -1.12 -3.75 1.56
N PHE A 165 -0.70 -4.84 2.16
CA PHE A 165 -0.18 -4.87 3.53
C PHE A 165 1.24 -5.43 3.60
N GLY A 166 2.07 -4.83 4.47
CA GLY A 166 3.46 -5.25 4.69
C GLY A 166 3.59 -6.35 5.76
N ARG A 167 4.67 -7.13 5.65
CA ARG A 167 5.12 -8.08 6.68
C ARG A 167 5.87 -7.36 7.80
N LEU A 168 6.69 -6.35 7.45
CA LEU A 168 7.52 -5.60 8.39
C LEU A 168 6.66 -4.69 9.27
N ALA A 169 6.98 -4.62 10.56
CA ALA A 169 6.32 -3.71 11.48
C ALA A 169 6.76 -2.26 11.24
N THR A 170 5.81 -1.36 11.05
CA THR A 170 6.00 0.08 10.83
C THR A 170 5.65 0.88 12.08
N PRO A 171 6.31 2.03 12.32
CA PRO A 171 5.93 2.92 13.42
C PRO A 171 4.54 3.50 13.18
N ILE A 172 3.81 3.79 14.25
CA ILE A 172 2.53 4.50 14.19
C ILE A 172 2.85 5.98 13.98
N ILE A 173 2.36 6.55 12.88
CA ILE A 173 2.60 7.95 12.47
C ILE A 173 1.31 8.77 12.34
N ASN A 174 0.16 8.11 12.24
CA ASN A 174 -1.14 8.76 12.09
C ASN A 174 -1.90 8.90 13.43
N ASP A 175 -1.21 8.78 14.59
CA ASP A 175 -1.81 8.89 15.91
C ASP A 175 -2.09 10.35 16.28
N ASN A 176 -3.09 10.93 15.61
CA ASN A 176 -3.63 12.24 15.94
C ASN A 176 -5.16 12.20 15.84
N ALA A 177 -5.83 12.96 16.71
CA ALA A 177 -7.30 12.99 16.81
C ALA A 177 -8.00 13.55 15.55
N GLU A 178 -7.27 14.23 14.69
CA GLU A 178 -7.81 14.84 13.46
C GLU A 178 -7.65 13.93 12.24
N TYR A 179 -6.91 12.81 12.36
CA TYR A 179 -6.70 11.89 11.25
C TYR A 179 -8.02 11.31 10.75
N LYS A 180 -8.26 11.46 9.46
CA LYS A 180 -9.41 10.88 8.76
C LYS A 180 -8.94 10.16 7.51
N PHE A 181 -9.36 8.91 7.37
CA PHE A 181 -9.13 8.15 6.16
C PHE A 181 -10.28 8.40 5.17
N GLU A 182 -9.95 8.77 3.96
CA GLU A 182 -10.90 8.93 2.86
C GLU A 182 -10.30 8.37 1.57
N ILE A 183 -10.97 7.42 0.92
CA ILE A 183 -10.50 6.85 -0.34
C ILE A 183 -10.30 7.96 -1.37
N GLY A 184 -9.11 7.99 -1.98
CA GLY A 184 -8.77 8.99 -2.99
C GLY A 184 -8.23 10.32 -2.46
N LYS A 185 -8.03 10.44 -1.14
CA LYS A 185 -7.38 11.61 -0.52
C LYS A 185 -6.01 11.24 0.03
N GLY A 186 -5.06 12.16 -0.13
CA GLY A 186 -3.74 12.07 0.50
C GLY A 186 -3.67 12.92 1.76
N VAL A 187 -2.62 12.75 2.56
CA VAL A 187 -2.40 13.47 3.82
C VAL A 187 -1.02 14.14 3.81
N THR A 188 -0.98 15.46 4.01
CA THR A 188 0.28 16.16 4.26
C THR A 188 0.70 15.92 5.70
N LEU A 189 1.80 15.21 5.90
CA LEU A 189 2.34 14.90 7.23
C LEU A 189 3.40 15.89 7.69
N ARG A 190 4.05 16.56 6.75
CA ARG A 190 5.06 17.60 7.03
C ARG A 190 4.99 18.68 5.96
N GLU A 191 4.90 19.93 6.38
CA GLU A 191 4.97 21.08 5.48
C GLU A 191 6.41 21.36 5.04
N GLY A 192 6.56 21.94 3.85
CA GLY A 192 7.85 22.31 3.25
C GLY A 192 7.67 22.87 1.85
N THR A 193 8.65 23.62 1.37
CA THR A 193 8.57 24.38 0.11
C THR A 193 9.69 24.07 -0.89
N ASP A 194 10.72 23.31 -0.49
CA ASP A 194 11.91 23.10 -1.34
C ASP A 194 11.77 21.86 -2.25
N VAL A 195 11.12 20.82 -1.78
CA VAL A 195 10.86 19.57 -2.51
C VAL A 195 9.67 18.86 -1.90
N ALA A 196 8.77 18.30 -2.71
CA ALA A 196 7.69 17.44 -2.24
C ALA A 196 8.11 15.97 -2.31
N ILE A 197 8.11 15.28 -1.18
CA ILE A 197 8.29 13.82 -1.09
C ILE A 197 6.90 13.20 -0.96
N ILE A 198 6.47 12.45 -1.97
CA ILE A 198 5.19 11.77 -2.04
C ILE A 198 5.44 10.28 -1.84
N ALA A 199 5.01 9.73 -0.72
CA ALA A 199 5.32 8.36 -0.32
C ALA A 199 4.05 7.53 -0.07
N THR A 200 4.17 6.20 -0.06
CA THR A 200 3.10 5.27 0.25
C THR A 200 3.59 4.10 1.09
N GLY A 201 2.70 3.53 1.90
CA GLY A 201 3.00 2.37 2.73
C GLY A 201 4.16 2.60 3.70
N LEU A 202 5.00 1.59 3.90
CA LEU A 202 6.13 1.68 4.84
C LEU A 202 7.12 2.81 4.51
N CYS A 203 7.20 3.23 3.24
CA CYS A 203 8.11 4.30 2.83
C CYS A 203 7.73 5.68 3.38
N VAL A 204 6.53 5.85 3.92
CA VAL A 204 6.10 7.14 4.52
C VAL A 204 6.91 7.48 5.77
N ALA A 205 7.07 6.52 6.69
CA ALA A 205 7.87 6.72 7.90
C ALA A 205 9.35 6.99 7.57
N GLU A 206 9.92 6.27 6.61
CA GLU A 206 11.29 6.46 6.14
C GLU A 206 11.46 7.84 5.48
N SER A 207 10.43 8.31 4.75
CA SER A 207 10.43 9.64 4.13
C SER A 207 10.37 10.78 5.15
N LEU A 208 9.61 10.61 6.24
CA LEU A 208 9.60 11.56 7.35
C LEU A 208 10.99 11.66 8.01
N ALA A 209 11.63 10.53 8.29
CA ALA A 209 12.98 10.49 8.85
C ALA A 209 14.03 11.09 7.88
N ALA A 210 13.89 10.87 6.58
CA ALA A 210 14.74 11.51 5.56
C ALA A 210 14.52 13.02 5.50
N ALA A 211 13.29 13.51 5.64
CA ALA A 211 12.97 14.94 5.66
C ALA A 211 13.58 15.66 6.86
N GLU A 212 13.68 15.00 8.02
CA GLU A 212 14.39 15.56 9.19
C GLU A 212 15.89 15.74 8.90
N LYS A 213 16.54 14.79 8.23
CA LYS A 213 17.94 14.89 7.80
C LYS A 213 18.15 15.98 6.76
N LEU A 214 17.22 16.13 5.82
CA LEU A 214 17.23 17.22 4.83
C LEU A 214 17.11 18.58 5.50
N ALA A 215 16.28 18.72 6.53
CA ALA A 215 16.12 19.95 7.28
C ALA A 215 17.43 20.37 7.99
N ALA A 216 18.20 19.40 8.52
CA ALA A 216 19.52 19.68 9.10
C ALA A 216 20.53 20.24 8.06
N ASP A 217 20.33 19.93 6.79
CA ASP A 217 21.10 20.49 5.66
C ASP A 217 20.48 21.77 5.06
N GLY A 218 19.42 22.30 5.66
CA GLY A 218 18.72 23.51 5.20
C GLY A 218 17.77 23.29 4.03
N VAL A 219 17.33 22.05 3.79
CA VAL A 219 16.33 21.70 2.77
C VAL A 219 14.99 21.41 3.44
N ASN A 220 13.99 22.25 3.21
CA ASN A 220 12.67 22.13 3.80
C ASN A 220 11.75 21.28 2.93
N ALA A 221 11.77 19.96 3.15
CA ALA A 221 10.98 19.01 2.39
C ALA A 221 9.54 18.90 2.92
N LYS A 222 8.54 18.96 2.03
CA LYS A 222 7.15 18.56 2.26
C LYS A 222 7.06 17.03 2.20
N VAL A 223 6.32 16.38 3.11
CA VAL A 223 6.07 14.94 3.05
C VAL A 223 4.57 14.68 2.98
N ILE A 224 4.17 13.96 1.95
CA ILE A 224 2.78 13.59 1.67
C ILE A 224 2.65 12.07 1.68
N ASN A 225 1.70 11.57 2.45
CA ASN A 225 1.27 10.18 2.42
C ASN A 225 0.14 10.01 1.40
N ILE A 226 0.37 9.20 0.38
CA ILE A 226 -0.64 8.76 -0.58
C ILE A 226 -0.99 7.31 -0.26
N HIS A 227 -1.95 7.11 0.65
CA HIS A 227 -2.46 5.80 1.01
C HIS A 227 -3.39 5.19 -0.06
N THR A 228 -4.04 6.02 -0.87
CA THR A 228 -4.85 5.57 -2.02
C THR A 228 -4.16 5.94 -3.31
N ILE A 229 -3.66 4.93 -4.03
CA ILE A 229 -2.92 5.15 -5.29
C ILE A 229 -3.89 5.25 -6.46
N LYS A 230 -5.03 4.60 -6.36
CA LYS A 230 -6.14 4.71 -7.31
C LYS A 230 -7.49 4.67 -6.60
N PRO A 231 -8.32 5.74 -6.73
CA PRO A 231 -8.01 6.98 -7.43
C PRO A 231 -6.92 7.79 -6.70
N LEU A 232 -6.08 8.48 -7.46
CA LEU A 232 -5.04 9.37 -6.90
C LEU A 232 -5.64 10.70 -6.49
N ASP A 233 -5.18 11.30 -5.39
CA ASP A 233 -5.46 12.70 -5.06
C ASP A 233 -4.65 13.63 -5.98
N GLU A 234 -5.15 13.80 -7.19
CA GLU A 234 -4.49 14.62 -8.20
C GLU A 234 -4.39 16.10 -7.80
N GLU A 235 -5.36 16.60 -7.02
CA GLU A 235 -5.38 18.00 -6.56
C GLU A 235 -4.22 18.26 -5.59
N LEU A 236 -4.03 17.38 -4.60
CA LEU A 236 -2.95 17.46 -3.62
C LEU A 236 -1.58 17.33 -4.31
N VAL A 237 -1.44 16.37 -5.23
CA VAL A 237 -0.20 16.17 -6.01
C VAL A 237 0.16 17.40 -6.82
N VAL A 238 -0.81 17.99 -7.52
CA VAL A 238 -0.61 19.21 -8.34
C VAL A 238 -0.29 20.42 -7.46
N ALA A 239 -0.98 20.58 -6.32
CA ALA A 239 -0.70 21.66 -5.38
C ALA A 239 0.73 21.59 -4.85
N ALA A 240 1.17 20.42 -4.40
CA ALA A 240 2.52 20.19 -3.91
C ALA A 240 3.59 20.44 -4.98
N ALA A 241 3.33 19.99 -6.22
CA ALA A 241 4.24 20.22 -7.34
C ALA A 241 4.41 21.70 -7.68
N LYS A 242 3.32 22.48 -7.67
CA LYS A 242 3.35 23.95 -7.90
C LYS A 242 4.07 24.69 -6.78
N GLU A 243 3.86 24.27 -5.53
CA GLU A 243 4.49 24.91 -4.37
C GLU A 243 5.99 24.64 -4.30
N CYS A 244 6.40 23.37 -4.49
CA CYS A 244 7.79 22.95 -4.30
C CYS A 244 8.64 23.02 -5.59
N GLY A 245 8.03 23.05 -6.77
CA GLY A 245 8.71 23.08 -8.06
C GLY A 245 9.43 21.79 -8.44
N ARG A 246 9.46 20.79 -7.57
CA ARG A 246 10.07 19.46 -7.79
C ARG A 246 9.45 18.42 -6.89
N VAL A 247 9.33 17.20 -7.40
CA VAL A 247 8.67 16.10 -6.71
C VAL A 247 9.57 14.86 -6.67
N VAL A 248 9.56 14.17 -5.55
CA VAL A 248 10.17 12.84 -5.38
C VAL A 248 9.08 11.88 -4.95
N THR A 249 8.94 10.74 -5.63
CA THR A 249 8.03 9.68 -5.18
C THR A 249 8.80 8.55 -4.52
N VAL A 250 8.24 7.95 -3.48
CA VAL A 250 8.90 6.86 -2.73
C VAL A 250 7.92 5.71 -2.51
N GLU A 251 8.28 4.54 -3.00
CA GLU A 251 7.45 3.34 -2.92
C GLU A 251 8.27 2.06 -2.82
N GLU A 252 7.83 1.11 -2.02
CA GLU A 252 8.37 -0.25 -1.97
C GLU A 252 7.73 -1.09 -3.09
N HIS A 253 7.98 -0.69 -4.33
CA HIS A 253 7.41 -1.26 -5.55
C HIS A 253 8.34 -0.92 -6.71
N SER A 254 8.19 -1.59 -7.86
CA SER A 254 8.83 -1.14 -9.10
C SER A 254 8.46 0.31 -9.42
N VAL A 255 9.42 1.09 -9.87
CA VAL A 255 9.14 2.44 -10.37
C VAL A 255 8.27 2.44 -11.64
N ILE A 256 8.10 1.27 -12.26
CA ILE A 256 7.28 1.08 -13.45
C ILE A 256 5.83 0.78 -13.02
N GLY A 257 4.91 1.66 -13.33
CA GLY A 257 3.47 1.46 -13.14
C GLY A 257 2.92 1.69 -11.72
N GLY A 258 3.78 1.95 -10.72
CA GLY A 258 3.39 2.19 -9.33
C GLY A 258 2.92 3.63 -9.03
N LEU A 259 3.19 4.10 -7.82
CA LEU A 259 2.89 5.46 -7.35
C LEU A 259 3.62 6.51 -8.20
N GLY A 260 4.91 6.31 -8.45
CA GLY A 260 5.71 7.23 -9.25
C GLY A 260 5.13 7.44 -10.64
N ALA A 261 4.69 6.36 -11.30
CA ALA A 261 4.02 6.45 -12.60
C ALA A 261 2.71 7.23 -12.51
N ALA A 262 1.85 6.99 -11.49
CA ALA A 262 0.59 7.71 -11.29
C ALA A 262 0.80 9.21 -11.10
N VAL A 263 1.81 9.60 -10.31
CA VAL A 263 2.19 11.00 -10.09
C VAL A 263 2.71 11.62 -11.38
N CYS A 264 3.61 10.95 -12.11
CA CYS A 264 4.13 11.43 -13.39
C CYS A 264 3.03 11.60 -14.44
N GLU A 265 2.10 10.65 -14.56
CA GLU A 265 0.94 10.73 -15.46
C GLU A 265 0.07 11.95 -15.15
N THR A 266 -0.16 12.26 -13.88
CA THR A 266 -0.93 13.43 -13.44
C THR A 266 -0.19 14.73 -13.73
N LEU A 267 1.07 14.81 -13.32
CA LEU A 267 1.87 16.04 -13.46
C LEU A 267 2.15 16.37 -14.93
N SER A 268 2.40 15.38 -15.79
CA SER A 268 2.61 15.63 -17.22
C SER A 268 1.42 16.31 -17.90
N ARG A 269 0.20 16.05 -17.41
CA ARG A 269 -1.04 16.64 -17.96
C ARG A 269 -1.44 17.96 -17.30
N LYS A 270 -1.22 18.10 -15.97
CA LYS A 270 -1.82 19.19 -15.18
C LYS A 270 -0.81 20.24 -14.67
N ALA A 271 0.42 19.85 -14.42
CA ALA A 271 1.47 20.72 -13.88
C ALA A 271 2.86 20.12 -14.17
N PRO A 272 3.39 20.21 -15.41
CA PRO A 272 4.70 19.66 -15.75
C PRO A 272 5.77 20.08 -14.77
N THR A 273 6.35 19.12 -14.06
CA THR A 273 7.27 19.33 -12.95
C THR A 273 8.33 18.23 -12.99
N PRO A 274 9.61 18.52 -12.70
CA PRO A 274 10.63 17.47 -12.55
C PRO A 274 10.25 16.49 -11.44
N VAL A 275 10.24 15.19 -11.78
CA VAL A 275 9.95 14.10 -10.84
C VAL A 275 11.11 13.13 -10.79
N LYS A 276 11.53 12.76 -9.57
CA LYS A 276 12.42 11.62 -9.33
C LYS A 276 11.65 10.50 -8.65
N THR A 277 11.75 9.30 -9.21
CA THR A 277 11.12 8.10 -8.64
C THR A 277 12.14 7.28 -7.84
N ILE A 278 11.83 7.01 -6.57
CA ILE A 278 12.56 6.12 -5.68
C ILE A 278 11.70 4.87 -5.45
N GLY A 279 12.23 3.72 -5.82
CA GLY A 279 11.59 2.41 -5.76
C GLY A 279 12.54 1.35 -6.31
N ILE A 280 12.05 0.17 -6.61
CA ILE A 280 12.83 -0.90 -7.23
C ILE A 280 13.07 -0.55 -8.71
N GLN A 281 14.35 -0.43 -9.09
CA GLN A 281 14.80 0.09 -10.39
C GLN A 281 14.94 -1.04 -11.42
N ASP A 282 13.81 -1.53 -11.93
CA ASP A 282 13.75 -2.57 -13.00
C ASP A 282 14.64 -3.78 -12.74
N CYS A 283 14.57 -4.32 -11.52
CA CYS A 283 15.28 -5.53 -11.12
C CYS A 283 14.42 -6.38 -10.18
N PHE A 284 14.72 -7.67 -10.15
CA PHE A 284 14.12 -8.55 -9.15
C PHE A 284 14.70 -8.28 -7.76
N GLY A 285 13.93 -8.65 -6.73
CA GLY A 285 14.43 -8.69 -5.37
C GLY A 285 15.35 -9.90 -5.14
N GLU A 286 15.71 -10.14 -3.89
CA GLU A 286 16.57 -11.23 -3.46
C GLU A 286 16.27 -11.64 -2.02
N SER A 287 16.75 -12.80 -1.59
CA SER A 287 16.64 -13.26 -0.21
C SER A 287 17.58 -12.47 0.71
N GLY A 288 17.06 -12.04 1.85
CA GLY A 288 17.84 -11.36 2.88
C GLY A 288 16.97 -10.79 3.99
N PRO A 289 17.55 -10.31 5.10
CA PRO A 289 16.79 -9.63 6.14
C PRO A 289 16.09 -8.39 5.59
N ALA A 290 14.81 -8.21 5.88
CA ALA A 290 13.97 -7.16 5.31
C ALA A 290 14.59 -5.75 5.43
N VAL A 291 15.11 -5.38 6.60
CA VAL A 291 15.75 -4.07 6.83
C VAL A 291 17.03 -3.89 5.99
N ALA A 292 17.80 -4.97 5.81
CA ALA A 292 19.01 -4.92 4.98
C ALA A 292 18.65 -4.74 3.50
N LEU A 293 17.56 -5.36 3.05
CA LEU A 293 17.06 -5.18 1.68
C LEU A 293 16.56 -3.74 1.47
N LEU A 294 15.75 -3.18 2.38
CA LEU A 294 15.33 -1.78 2.28
C LEU A 294 16.53 -0.84 2.15
N LYS A 295 17.57 -1.04 2.95
CA LYS A 295 18.82 -0.27 2.86
C LYS A 295 19.54 -0.47 1.52
N LYS A 296 19.67 -1.73 1.07
CA LYS A 296 20.35 -2.07 -0.21
C LYS A 296 19.67 -1.40 -1.40
N TYR A 297 18.33 -1.37 -1.41
CA TYR A 297 17.55 -0.77 -2.49
C TYR A 297 17.29 0.74 -2.29
N GLY A 298 17.91 1.36 -1.26
CA GLY A 298 17.80 2.80 -1.01
C GLY A 298 16.43 3.27 -0.56
N LEU A 299 15.65 2.39 0.08
CA LEU A 299 14.30 2.64 0.58
C LEU A 299 14.27 2.94 2.09
N ASP A 300 15.41 2.93 2.76
CA ASP A 300 15.56 3.44 4.12
C ASP A 300 15.74 4.96 4.14
N ALA A 301 15.66 5.57 5.32
CA ALA A 301 15.79 7.01 5.49
C ALA A 301 17.10 7.59 4.94
N ASP A 302 18.21 6.85 5.01
CA ASP A 302 19.51 7.29 4.50
C ASP A 302 19.54 7.29 2.97
N GLY A 303 19.02 6.24 2.34
CA GLY A 303 18.93 6.13 0.88
C GLY A 303 18.00 7.18 0.28
N ILE A 304 16.85 7.39 0.89
CA ILE A 304 15.88 8.43 0.48
C ILE A 304 16.51 9.80 0.62
N TYR A 305 17.11 10.11 1.79
CA TYR A 305 17.82 11.39 2.02
C TYR A 305 18.87 11.65 0.95
N ALA A 306 19.78 10.70 0.69
CA ALA A 306 20.84 10.85 -0.31
C ALA A 306 20.26 11.12 -1.70
N SER A 307 19.26 10.36 -2.10
CA SER A 307 18.59 10.47 -3.39
C SER A 307 17.88 11.82 -3.59
N VAL A 308 17.17 12.30 -2.57
CA VAL A 308 16.48 13.61 -2.60
C VAL A 308 17.49 14.73 -2.64
N LYS A 309 18.56 14.67 -1.83
CA LYS A 309 19.63 15.68 -1.78
C LYS A 309 20.33 15.84 -3.13
N ASP A 310 20.64 14.74 -3.80
CA ASP A 310 21.27 14.76 -5.12
C ASP A 310 20.34 15.36 -6.17
N PHE A 311 19.06 14.98 -6.17
CA PHE A 311 18.06 15.54 -7.08
C PHE A 311 17.84 17.03 -6.83
N TYR A 312 17.79 17.45 -5.56
CA TYR A 312 17.65 18.86 -5.20
C TYR A 312 18.82 19.71 -5.69
N LYS A 313 20.07 19.20 -5.60
CA LYS A 313 21.27 19.88 -6.11
C LYS A 313 21.30 19.94 -7.63
N TYR A 314 20.88 18.88 -8.31
CA TYR A 314 20.87 18.81 -9.77
C TYR A 314 19.95 19.86 -10.40
N LEU A 315 18.90 20.29 -9.70
CA LEU A 315 17.90 21.25 -10.19
C LEU A 315 18.16 22.70 -9.67
N LYS A 316 19.26 22.96 -8.94
CA LYS A 316 19.70 24.30 -8.59
C LYS A 316 20.48 24.93 -9.74
#